data_dec8820f200e3b1739b2534221ec8e5f
#
_entry.id   dec8820f200e3b1739b2534221ec8e5f
#
_cell.length_a   1.000
_cell.length_b   1.000
_cell.length_c   1.000
_cell.angle_alpha   90.00
_cell.angle_beta   90.00
_cell.angle_gamma   90.00
#
_symmetry.space_group_name_H-M   'P 1'
#
loop_
_entity.id
_entity.type
_entity.pdbx_description
1 polymer ?
#
loop_
_entity_poly.entity_id
_entity_poly.type
_entity_poly.pdbx_seq_one_letter_code
_entity_poly.pdbx_strand_id
1 'polypeptide(L)'
;DTPFDARVHDVRGQPGQSAVAAALAALMAGSAIRDSHRQHDIRVQDPYSLRCQPQVAGACLDLMFQAAAGLEREANAVTDNPLVFDGAVISGGNFHAMPVSLAADQLALAIATLANISERRIALLVDPATSGLPAFLAPDSGLHSGFMIAQVTAAALTAETRALATPRSIETLPTSANQEDHVSMATGAALRLSAMLDNLE
;
A
#
# COMPACT_ATOMS: atom_id res chain seq x y z
N ASP A 1 -21.31 -1.52 -10.65
CA ASP A 1 -20.17 -1.76 -11.56
C ASP A 1 -19.67 -0.51 -12.24
N THR A 2 -20.45 0.56 -12.29
CA THR A 2 -20.01 1.81 -12.92
C THR A 2 -18.67 2.34 -12.39
N PRO A 3 -18.30 2.19 -11.11
CA PRO A 3 -16.96 2.58 -10.62
C PRO A 3 -15.80 1.82 -11.26
N PHE A 4 -16.06 0.65 -11.91
CA PHE A 4 -15.04 -0.19 -12.54
C PHE A 4 -15.14 -0.24 -14.06
N ASP A 5 -15.97 0.62 -14.66
CA ASP A 5 -16.09 0.74 -16.13
C ASP A 5 -14.78 1.29 -16.70
N ALA A 6 -14.22 0.58 -17.68
CA ALA A 6 -12.93 0.91 -18.28
C ALA A 6 -12.85 2.36 -18.78
N ARG A 7 -13.95 2.88 -19.34
CA ARG A 7 -14.02 4.27 -19.87
C ARG A 7 -13.71 5.33 -18.81
N VAL A 8 -14.08 5.06 -17.53
CA VAL A 8 -13.80 5.98 -16.42
C VAL A 8 -12.29 6.07 -16.15
N HIS A 9 -11.58 4.96 -16.32
CA HIS A 9 -10.16 4.85 -16.01
C HIS A 9 -9.29 5.29 -17.20
N ASP A 10 -9.71 4.98 -18.42
CA ASP A 10 -9.02 5.35 -19.65
C ASP A 10 -8.89 6.87 -19.80
N VAL A 11 -9.95 7.62 -19.53
CA VAL A 11 -9.91 9.11 -19.62
C VAL A 11 -9.03 9.76 -18.56
N ARG A 12 -8.72 9.05 -17.46
CA ARG A 12 -7.79 9.54 -16.43
C ARG A 12 -6.34 9.20 -16.73
N GLY A 13 -6.09 8.12 -17.48
CA GLY A 13 -4.76 7.77 -18.01
C GLY A 13 -3.76 7.28 -16.95
N GLN A 14 -4.21 6.73 -15.81
CA GLN A 14 -3.35 6.14 -14.77
C GLN A 14 -3.29 4.61 -14.96
N PRO A 15 -2.11 4.03 -15.35
CA PRO A 15 -2.01 2.63 -15.71
C PRO A 15 -2.43 1.66 -14.60
N GLY A 16 -1.95 1.87 -13.38
CA GLY A 16 -2.30 1.04 -12.23
C GLY A 16 -3.79 1.09 -11.91
N GLN A 17 -4.41 2.27 -12.03
CA GLN A 17 -5.85 2.42 -11.84
C GLN A 17 -6.65 1.59 -12.85
N SER A 18 -6.28 1.63 -14.13
CA SER A 18 -6.92 0.85 -15.18
C SER A 18 -6.74 -0.66 -14.95
N ALA A 19 -5.54 -1.09 -14.56
CA ALA A 19 -5.24 -2.49 -14.26
C ALA A 19 -6.08 -3.02 -13.08
N VAL A 20 -6.16 -2.26 -11.98
CA VAL A 20 -6.97 -2.64 -10.80
C VAL A 20 -8.46 -2.67 -11.13
N ALA A 21 -8.97 -1.69 -11.90
CA ALA A 21 -10.36 -1.67 -12.32
C ALA A 21 -10.72 -2.90 -13.15
N ALA A 22 -9.88 -3.26 -14.12
CA ALA A 22 -10.06 -4.44 -14.95
C ALA A 22 -10.06 -5.74 -14.13
N ALA A 23 -9.14 -5.88 -13.17
CA ALA A 23 -9.07 -7.02 -12.27
C ALA A 23 -10.34 -7.15 -11.42
N LEU A 24 -10.81 -6.05 -10.80
CA LEU A 24 -12.02 -6.04 -9.98
C LEU A 24 -13.26 -6.35 -10.81
N ALA A 25 -13.38 -5.79 -12.02
CA ALA A 25 -14.48 -6.09 -12.92
C ALA A 25 -14.52 -7.59 -13.30
N ALA A 26 -13.34 -8.19 -13.56
CA ALA A 26 -13.23 -9.62 -13.86
C ALA A 26 -13.62 -10.50 -12.67
N LEU A 27 -13.19 -10.14 -11.45
CA LEU A 27 -13.54 -10.88 -10.22
C LEU A 27 -15.05 -10.84 -9.90
N MET A 28 -15.74 -9.77 -10.30
CA MET A 28 -17.19 -9.63 -10.08
C MET A 28 -18.04 -10.20 -11.19
N ALA A 29 -17.46 -10.61 -12.30
CA ALA A 29 -18.20 -11.15 -13.43
C ALA A 29 -18.99 -12.42 -13.02
N GLY A 30 -20.30 -12.44 -13.31
CA GLY A 30 -21.17 -13.57 -12.98
C GLY A 30 -21.52 -13.72 -11.50
N SER A 31 -21.24 -12.73 -10.65
CA SER A 31 -21.60 -12.75 -9.23
C SER A 31 -23.11 -12.58 -9.03
N ALA A 32 -23.77 -13.62 -8.50
CA ALA A 32 -25.20 -13.55 -8.14
C ALA A 32 -25.46 -12.53 -7.00
N ILE A 33 -24.51 -12.36 -6.08
CA ILE A 33 -24.61 -11.36 -5.01
C ILE A 33 -24.65 -9.97 -5.63
N ARG A 34 -23.72 -9.68 -6.55
CA ARG A 34 -23.71 -8.39 -7.26
C ARG A 34 -25.00 -8.17 -8.06
N ASP A 35 -25.50 -9.18 -8.72
CA ASP A 35 -26.72 -9.08 -9.55
C ASP A 35 -27.98 -8.85 -8.70
N SER A 36 -28.02 -9.34 -7.46
CA SER A 36 -29.13 -9.10 -6.54
C SER A 36 -29.30 -7.61 -6.16
N HIS A 37 -28.25 -6.81 -6.27
CA HIS A 37 -28.26 -5.36 -5.98
C HIS A 37 -28.60 -4.47 -7.18
N ARG A 38 -28.95 -5.05 -8.35
CA ARG A 38 -29.33 -4.24 -9.53
C ARG A 38 -30.69 -3.56 -9.42
N GLN A 39 -31.57 -4.10 -8.58
CA GLN A 39 -32.92 -3.58 -8.37
C GLN A 39 -33.11 -3.31 -6.87
N HIS A 40 -33.76 -2.20 -6.57
CA HIS A 40 -34.11 -1.81 -5.20
C HIS A 40 -32.91 -1.50 -4.28
N ASP A 41 -31.73 -1.18 -4.84
CA ASP A 41 -30.63 -0.66 -4.03
C ASP A 41 -30.98 0.76 -3.53
N ILE A 42 -31.07 0.91 -2.22
CA ILE A 42 -31.38 2.18 -1.58
C ILE A 42 -30.18 3.14 -1.50
N ARG A 43 -28.99 2.67 -1.86
CA ARG A 43 -27.77 3.46 -1.82
C ARG A 43 -27.58 4.23 -3.11
N VAL A 44 -27.33 5.52 -3.00
CA VAL A 44 -26.96 6.36 -4.14
C VAL A 44 -25.56 6.03 -4.64
N GLN A 45 -24.66 5.70 -3.72
CA GLN A 45 -23.28 5.32 -4.03
C GLN A 45 -22.66 4.49 -2.89
N ASP A 46 -21.67 3.66 -3.23
CA ASP A 46 -20.88 2.94 -2.25
C ASP A 46 -19.89 3.86 -1.52
N PRO A 47 -19.49 3.49 -0.29
CA PRO A 47 -18.37 4.12 0.40
C PRO A 47 -17.08 4.07 -0.43
N TYR A 48 -16.19 5.03 -0.24
CA TYR A 48 -14.94 5.15 -1.03
C TYR A 48 -14.01 3.95 -0.88
N SER A 49 -14.07 3.23 0.24
CA SER A 49 -13.30 1.98 0.41
C SER A 49 -13.70 0.88 -0.58
N LEU A 50 -14.88 0.97 -1.20
CA LEU A 50 -15.31 0.13 -2.31
C LEU A 50 -15.22 0.88 -3.64
N ARG A 51 -15.88 2.05 -3.72
CA ARG A 51 -16.02 2.83 -4.95
C ARG A 51 -14.69 3.31 -5.52
N CYS A 52 -13.75 3.73 -4.66
CA CYS A 52 -12.46 4.30 -5.07
C CYS A 52 -11.30 3.30 -5.01
N GLN A 53 -11.59 2.01 -4.96
CA GLN A 53 -10.58 0.94 -4.98
C GLN A 53 -9.60 1.08 -6.15
N PRO A 54 -10.05 1.26 -7.40
CA PRO A 54 -9.13 1.39 -8.52
C PRO A 54 -8.19 2.59 -8.37
N GLN A 55 -8.69 3.71 -7.87
CA GLN A 55 -7.91 4.93 -7.70
C GLN A 55 -6.84 4.78 -6.62
N VAL A 56 -7.19 4.14 -5.50
CA VAL A 56 -6.29 3.98 -4.35
C VAL A 56 -5.29 2.85 -4.60
N ALA A 57 -5.77 1.63 -4.87
CA ALA A 57 -4.90 0.49 -5.10
C ALA A 57 -4.08 0.64 -6.38
N GLY A 58 -4.63 1.29 -7.42
CA GLY A 58 -3.91 1.59 -8.64
C GLY A 58 -2.75 2.55 -8.42
N ALA A 59 -2.95 3.61 -7.63
CA ALA A 59 -1.85 4.51 -7.26
C ALA A 59 -0.75 3.80 -6.46
N CYS A 60 -1.12 2.88 -5.56
CA CYS A 60 -0.15 2.04 -4.86
C CYS A 60 0.62 1.14 -5.82
N LEU A 61 -0.06 0.53 -6.78
CA LEU A 61 0.56 -0.33 -7.79
C LEU A 61 1.58 0.45 -8.64
N ASP A 62 1.21 1.64 -9.13
CA ASP A 62 2.12 2.50 -9.89
C ASP A 62 3.34 2.90 -9.05
N LEU A 63 3.15 3.24 -7.78
CA LEU A 63 4.23 3.57 -6.85
C LEU A 63 5.18 2.38 -6.61
N MET A 64 4.63 1.16 -6.48
CA MET A 64 5.41 -0.07 -6.32
C MET A 64 6.26 -0.35 -7.57
N PHE A 65 5.73 -0.16 -8.78
CA PHE A 65 6.50 -0.29 -10.02
C PHE A 65 7.62 0.74 -10.12
N GLN A 66 7.40 1.98 -9.69
CA GLN A 66 8.44 3.01 -9.65
C GLN A 66 9.57 2.63 -8.68
N ALA A 67 9.22 2.14 -7.49
CA ALA A 67 10.19 1.65 -6.50
C ALA A 67 10.99 0.45 -7.05
N ALA A 68 10.31 -0.53 -7.65
CA ALA A 68 10.94 -1.71 -8.25
C ALA A 68 11.94 -1.32 -9.35
N ALA A 69 11.58 -0.42 -10.26
CA ALA A 69 12.48 0.07 -11.30
C ALA A 69 13.69 0.83 -10.73
N GLY A 70 13.52 1.52 -9.59
CA GLY A 70 14.62 2.15 -8.86
C GLY A 70 15.58 1.12 -8.27
N LEU A 71 15.04 0.11 -7.59
CA LEU A 71 15.81 -0.96 -6.99
C LEU A 71 16.53 -1.83 -8.02
N GLU A 72 15.91 -2.10 -9.17
CA GLU A 72 16.53 -2.83 -10.27
C GLU A 72 17.76 -2.08 -10.82
N ARG A 73 17.67 -0.76 -11.00
CA ARG A 73 18.83 0.05 -11.40
C ARG A 73 19.94 -0.01 -10.36
N GLU A 74 19.61 0.12 -9.09
CA GLU A 74 20.58 0.09 -7.99
C GLU A 74 21.25 -1.28 -7.85
N ALA A 75 20.50 -2.37 -8.02
CA ALA A 75 21.03 -3.73 -7.98
C ALA A 75 22.04 -4.04 -9.11
N ASN A 76 21.97 -3.28 -10.22
CA ASN A 76 22.88 -3.39 -11.35
C ASN A 76 23.92 -2.25 -11.40
N ALA A 77 23.94 -1.36 -10.42
CA ALA A 77 24.83 -0.23 -10.35
C ALA A 77 26.18 -0.57 -9.70
N VAL A 78 27.18 0.24 -9.97
CA VAL A 78 28.45 0.21 -9.25
C VAL A 78 28.34 1.11 -8.02
N THR A 79 28.16 0.50 -6.86
CA THR A 79 27.83 1.15 -5.58
C THR A 79 29.01 1.11 -4.60
N ASP A 80 30.22 1.40 -5.07
CA ASP A 80 31.45 1.29 -4.27
C ASP A 80 32.29 2.58 -4.28
N ASN A 81 33.32 2.60 -3.47
CA ASN A 81 34.32 3.65 -3.36
C ASN A 81 35.65 3.08 -2.79
N PRO A 82 36.82 3.37 -3.39
CA PRO A 82 36.98 4.11 -4.64
C PRO A 82 36.68 3.25 -5.89
N LEU A 83 36.43 3.91 -7.00
CA LEU A 83 36.24 3.24 -8.30
C LEU A 83 37.55 3.22 -9.07
N VAL A 84 37.83 2.10 -9.72
CA VAL A 84 39.06 1.87 -10.53
C VAL A 84 38.67 1.90 -12.01
N PHE A 85 39.24 2.85 -12.76
CA PHE A 85 39.13 2.97 -14.20
C PHE A 85 40.52 2.77 -14.82
N ASP A 86 40.62 2.62 -16.13
CA ASP A 86 41.89 2.43 -16.85
C ASP A 86 42.96 3.45 -16.44
N GLY A 87 43.87 3.05 -15.53
CA GLY A 87 44.96 3.86 -15.03
C GLY A 87 44.60 4.95 -14.01
N ALA A 88 43.33 5.02 -13.55
CA ALA A 88 42.91 5.98 -12.57
C ALA A 88 42.15 5.35 -11.41
N VAL A 89 42.33 5.87 -10.20
CA VAL A 89 41.54 5.55 -9.02
C VAL A 89 40.79 6.82 -8.61
N ILE A 90 39.46 6.76 -8.63
CA ILE A 90 38.60 7.93 -8.39
C ILE A 90 37.75 7.67 -7.14
N SER A 91 37.86 8.56 -6.16
CA SER A 91 37.02 8.55 -4.96
C SER A 91 35.75 9.37 -5.19
N GLY A 92 34.60 8.80 -4.79
CA GLY A 92 33.27 9.42 -4.95
C GLY A 92 32.29 8.94 -3.91
N GLY A 93 30.99 9.17 -4.11
CA GLY A 93 29.93 8.88 -3.16
C GLY A 93 28.95 7.78 -3.59
N ASN A 94 29.34 6.89 -4.52
CA ASN A 94 28.43 5.86 -5.05
C ASN A 94 27.98 4.81 -4.04
N PHE A 95 28.60 4.77 -2.88
CA PHE A 95 28.17 3.95 -1.73
C PHE A 95 26.91 4.50 -1.03
N HIS A 96 26.47 5.71 -1.34
CA HIS A 96 25.37 6.34 -0.63
C HIS A 96 24.02 5.77 -1.09
N ALA A 97 23.39 4.93 -0.26
CA ALA A 97 22.23 4.14 -0.59
C ALA A 97 20.88 4.93 -0.51
N MET A 98 20.89 6.25 -0.80
CA MET A 98 19.67 7.06 -0.83
C MET A 98 18.61 6.54 -1.82
N PRO A 99 18.96 6.04 -3.02
CA PRO A 99 17.97 5.45 -3.93
C PRO A 99 17.21 4.27 -3.30
N VAL A 100 17.91 3.42 -2.52
CA VAL A 100 17.29 2.29 -1.80
C VAL A 100 16.37 2.79 -0.70
N SER A 101 16.79 3.79 0.08
CA SER A 101 16.00 4.37 1.16
C SER A 101 14.68 4.97 0.65
N LEU A 102 14.75 5.75 -0.41
CA LEU A 102 13.56 6.36 -1.03
C LEU A 102 12.63 5.31 -1.65
N ALA A 103 13.16 4.27 -2.30
CA ALA A 103 12.35 3.19 -2.82
C ALA A 103 11.65 2.41 -1.69
N ALA A 104 12.33 2.15 -0.58
CA ALA A 104 11.74 1.51 0.59
C ALA A 104 10.64 2.38 1.24
N ASP A 105 10.83 3.70 1.30
CA ASP A 105 9.79 4.62 1.77
C ASP A 105 8.56 4.65 0.86
N GLN A 106 8.73 4.59 -0.46
CA GLN A 106 7.64 4.44 -1.42
C GLN A 106 6.83 3.16 -1.18
N LEU A 107 7.52 2.03 -0.98
CA LEU A 107 6.87 0.75 -0.66
C LEU A 107 6.12 0.83 0.68
N ALA A 108 6.70 1.43 1.71
CA ALA A 108 6.05 1.61 3.01
C ALA A 108 4.76 2.44 2.90
N LEU A 109 4.76 3.52 2.11
CA LEU A 109 3.57 4.33 1.86
C LEU A 109 2.49 3.54 1.12
N ALA A 110 2.86 2.74 0.12
CA ALA A 110 1.92 1.88 -0.60
C ALA A 110 1.27 0.84 0.33
N ILE A 111 2.08 0.12 1.13
CA ILE A 111 1.61 -0.89 2.09
C ILE A 111 0.65 -0.25 3.11
N ALA A 112 1.02 0.87 3.72
CA ALA A 112 0.17 1.55 4.70
C ALA A 112 -1.15 2.05 4.08
N THR A 113 -1.13 2.49 2.84
CA THR A 113 -2.33 2.93 2.12
C THR A 113 -3.26 1.74 1.84
N LEU A 114 -2.72 0.59 1.43
CA LEU A 114 -3.49 -0.64 1.23
C LEU A 114 -4.06 -1.18 2.55
N ALA A 115 -3.30 -1.16 3.63
CA ALA A 115 -3.78 -1.53 4.97
C ALA A 115 -4.94 -0.63 5.41
N ASN A 116 -4.83 0.68 5.22
CA ASN A 116 -5.90 1.63 5.55
C ASN A 116 -7.21 1.34 4.83
N ILE A 117 -7.16 1.13 3.51
CA ILE A 117 -8.38 0.88 2.74
C ILE A 117 -8.96 -0.51 3.03
N SER A 118 -8.12 -1.50 3.37
CA SER A 118 -8.54 -2.83 3.80
C SER A 118 -9.29 -2.77 5.13
N GLU A 119 -8.71 -2.10 6.11
CA GLU A 119 -9.34 -1.93 7.44
C GLU A 119 -10.71 -1.23 7.32
N ARG A 120 -10.83 -0.22 6.46
CA ARG A 120 -12.13 0.44 6.23
C ARG A 120 -13.18 -0.52 5.66
N ARG A 121 -12.81 -1.47 4.80
CA ARG A 121 -13.74 -2.49 4.29
C ARG A 121 -14.15 -3.49 5.37
N ILE A 122 -13.21 -3.90 6.22
CA ILE A 122 -13.51 -4.75 7.37
C ILE A 122 -14.49 -4.05 8.31
N ALA A 123 -14.22 -2.81 8.67
CA ALA A 123 -15.10 -2.00 9.52
C ALA A 123 -16.51 -1.83 8.90
N LEU A 124 -16.58 -1.62 7.58
CA LEU A 124 -17.85 -1.51 6.85
C LEU A 124 -18.67 -2.80 6.95
N LEU A 125 -18.04 -3.96 6.84
CA LEU A 125 -18.74 -5.25 6.87
C LEU A 125 -19.36 -5.55 8.24
N VAL A 126 -18.69 -5.22 9.33
CA VAL A 126 -19.16 -5.53 10.70
C VAL A 126 -20.16 -4.52 11.25
N ASP A 127 -20.36 -3.38 10.57
CA ASP A 127 -21.33 -2.35 10.95
C ASP A 127 -22.67 -2.56 10.20
N PRO A 128 -23.76 -2.91 10.90
CA PRO A 128 -25.06 -3.15 10.28
C PRO A 128 -25.63 -1.93 9.56
N ALA A 129 -25.31 -0.71 10.02
CA ALA A 129 -25.81 0.51 9.39
C ALA A 129 -25.21 0.70 7.96
N THR A 130 -24.03 0.20 7.73
CA THR A 130 -23.33 0.30 6.45
C THR A 130 -23.44 -0.94 5.60
N SER A 131 -23.36 -2.15 6.19
CA SER A 131 -23.40 -3.41 5.45
C SER A 131 -24.81 -3.94 5.17
N GLY A 132 -25.78 -3.60 6.05
CA GLY A 132 -27.09 -4.24 6.08
C GLY A 132 -27.05 -5.68 6.59
N LEU A 133 -25.89 -6.16 7.06
CA LEU A 133 -25.69 -7.48 7.65
C LEU A 133 -25.85 -7.40 9.18
N PRO A 134 -25.99 -8.54 9.90
CA PRO A 134 -25.99 -8.52 11.35
C PRO A 134 -24.70 -7.90 11.92
N ALA A 135 -24.80 -7.18 13.05
CA ALA A 135 -23.65 -6.59 13.71
C ALA A 135 -22.57 -7.66 13.97
N PHE A 136 -21.33 -7.33 13.69
CA PHE A 136 -20.18 -8.24 13.78
C PHE A 136 -20.33 -9.54 12.97
N LEU A 137 -21.26 -9.58 12.00
CA LEU A 137 -21.60 -10.75 11.19
C LEU A 137 -22.08 -11.95 12.03
N ALA A 138 -22.69 -11.68 13.18
CA ALA A 138 -23.22 -12.69 14.09
C ALA A 138 -24.75 -12.56 14.20
N PRO A 139 -25.52 -13.68 14.11
CA PRO A 139 -27.00 -13.62 14.19
C PRO A 139 -27.49 -13.03 15.51
N ASP A 140 -26.82 -13.36 16.61
CA ASP A 140 -27.15 -12.91 17.97
C ASP A 140 -25.98 -12.08 18.54
N SER A 141 -25.72 -10.92 17.94
CA SER A 141 -24.57 -10.08 18.25
C SER A 141 -24.49 -9.57 19.70
N GLY A 142 -25.59 -9.62 20.46
CA GLY A 142 -25.59 -9.34 21.91
C GLY A 142 -25.06 -10.49 22.76
N LEU A 143 -25.11 -11.71 22.24
CA LEU A 143 -24.63 -12.94 22.89
C LEU A 143 -23.29 -13.40 22.31
N HIS A 144 -23.10 -13.21 21.01
CA HIS A 144 -21.90 -13.64 20.27
C HIS A 144 -21.14 -12.43 19.74
N SER A 145 -19.82 -12.41 19.95
CA SER A 145 -18.94 -11.32 19.47
C SER A 145 -18.66 -11.39 17.96
N GLY A 146 -18.91 -12.52 17.31
CA GLY A 146 -18.66 -12.69 15.87
C GLY A 146 -17.27 -12.23 15.45
N PHE A 147 -17.20 -11.42 14.42
CA PHE A 147 -15.95 -10.88 13.88
C PHE A 147 -15.47 -9.57 14.55
N MET A 148 -16.00 -9.22 15.75
CA MET A 148 -15.56 -8.01 16.48
C MET A 148 -14.05 -8.00 16.70
N ILE A 149 -13.47 -9.10 17.18
CA ILE A 149 -12.02 -9.17 17.45
C ILE A 149 -11.19 -9.11 16.16
N ALA A 150 -11.66 -9.69 15.07
CA ALA A 150 -10.98 -9.56 13.78
C ALA A 150 -10.90 -8.10 13.34
N GLN A 151 -11.98 -7.33 13.50
CA GLN A 151 -11.97 -5.89 13.19
C GLN A 151 -11.03 -5.11 14.12
N VAL A 152 -11.04 -5.40 15.43
CA VAL A 152 -10.12 -4.76 16.40
C VAL A 152 -8.66 -5.09 16.07
N THR A 153 -8.36 -6.33 15.67
CA THR A 153 -7.02 -6.74 15.24
C THR A 153 -6.61 -5.98 13.98
N ALA A 154 -7.46 -5.91 12.96
CA ALA A 154 -7.18 -5.15 11.75
C ALA A 154 -6.91 -3.66 12.04
N ALA A 155 -7.65 -3.06 12.97
CA ALA A 155 -7.42 -1.68 13.40
C ALA A 155 -6.06 -1.50 14.10
N ALA A 156 -5.67 -2.45 14.96
CA ALA A 156 -4.38 -2.43 15.67
C ALA A 156 -3.20 -2.58 14.70
N LEU A 157 -3.24 -3.58 13.80
CA LEU A 157 -2.21 -3.81 12.78
C LEU A 157 -2.08 -2.63 11.82
N THR A 158 -3.21 -2.02 11.43
CA THR A 158 -3.19 -0.81 10.60
C THR A 158 -2.58 0.38 11.33
N ALA A 159 -2.83 0.55 12.62
CA ALA A 159 -2.23 1.61 13.43
C ALA A 159 -0.71 1.44 13.54
N GLU A 160 -0.22 0.22 13.77
CA GLU A 160 1.20 -0.09 13.76
C GLU A 160 1.84 0.16 12.39
N THR A 161 1.21 -0.31 11.32
CA THR A 161 1.68 -0.10 9.95
C THR A 161 1.80 1.39 9.62
N ARG A 162 0.87 2.24 10.08
CA ARG A 162 0.96 3.71 9.93
C ARG A 162 2.19 4.28 10.65
N ALA A 163 2.48 3.82 11.87
CA ALA A 163 3.65 4.26 12.61
C ALA A 163 4.95 3.85 11.89
N LEU A 164 5.00 2.63 11.36
CA LEU A 164 6.12 2.12 10.58
C LEU A 164 6.28 2.85 9.23
N ALA A 165 5.24 3.44 8.68
CA ALA A 165 5.27 4.13 7.38
C ALA A 165 5.93 5.51 7.42
N THR A 166 6.30 6.04 8.59
CA THR A 166 7.07 7.29 8.67
C THR A 166 8.34 7.18 7.82
N PRO A 167 8.59 8.10 6.86
CA PRO A 167 9.75 8.02 5.99
C PRO A 167 11.06 8.00 6.76
N ARG A 168 11.93 7.04 6.43
CA ARG A 168 13.26 6.91 7.04
C ARG A 168 14.34 7.70 6.31
N SER A 169 14.15 7.94 5.03
CA SER A 169 15.09 8.71 4.20
C SER A 169 15.34 10.13 4.70
N ILE A 170 14.44 10.68 5.51
CA ILE A 170 14.55 12.02 6.08
C ILE A 170 15.13 12.03 7.51
N GLU A 171 15.40 10.86 8.07
CA GLU A 171 15.89 10.71 9.47
C GLU A 171 17.42 10.58 9.55
N THR A 172 18.14 11.29 8.69
CA THR A 172 19.62 11.25 8.70
C THR A 172 20.19 11.71 10.03
N LEU A 173 21.23 11.02 10.48
CA LEU A 173 22.01 11.36 11.68
C LEU A 173 23.50 11.31 11.33
N PRO A 174 24.31 12.28 11.77
CA PRO A 174 25.74 12.27 11.51
C PRO A 174 26.42 11.11 12.23
N THR A 175 27.34 10.46 11.52
CA THR A 175 28.20 9.38 12.03
C THR A 175 29.68 9.71 11.79
N SER A 176 30.60 8.84 12.24
CA SER A 176 32.04 8.96 11.99
C SER A 176 32.61 10.36 12.32
N ALA A 177 32.26 10.88 13.52
CA ALA A 177 32.67 12.21 14.01
C ALA A 177 32.28 13.35 13.03
N ASN A 178 31.08 13.31 12.48
CA ASN A 178 30.53 14.24 11.49
C ASN A 178 31.18 14.17 10.09
N GLN A 179 32.04 13.20 9.83
CA GLN A 179 32.52 12.99 8.46
C GLN A 179 31.42 12.47 7.55
N GLU A 180 30.56 11.62 8.11
CA GLU A 180 29.35 11.11 7.44
C GLU A 180 28.14 11.87 7.99
N ASP A 181 28.04 13.15 7.65
CA ASP A 181 27.04 14.08 8.20
C ASP A 181 25.66 13.91 7.57
N HIS A 182 25.55 13.12 6.51
CA HIS A 182 24.30 12.73 5.86
C HIS A 182 24.35 11.26 5.43
N VAL A 183 23.56 10.40 6.08
CA VAL A 183 23.43 8.98 5.77
C VAL A 183 22.04 8.64 5.24
N SER A 184 21.94 7.58 4.44
CA SER A 184 20.71 7.22 3.73
C SER A 184 19.62 6.62 4.60
N MET A 185 19.97 6.05 5.77
CA MET A 185 19.06 5.25 6.62
C MET A 185 18.41 4.05 5.91
N ALA A 186 18.98 3.58 4.79
CA ALA A 186 18.39 2.57 3.90
C ALA A 186 18.13 1.23 4.60
N THR A 187 19.04 0.81 5.50
CA THR A 187 18.86 -0.44 6.27
C THR A 187 17.58 -0.38 7.11
N GLY A 188 17.37 0.69 7.87
CA GLY A 188 16.16 0.88 8.69
C GLY A 188 14.91 1.04 7.83
N ALA A 189 15.04 1.70 6.67
CA ALA A 189 13.95 1.82 5.70
C ALA A 189 13.51 0.47 5.14
N ALA A 190 14.45 -0.42 4.80
CA ALA A 190 14.17 -1.72 4.24
C ALA A 190 13.64 -2.73 5.28
N LEU A 191 14.27 -2.81 6.45
CA LEU A 191 13.94 -3.82 7.47
C LEU A 191 12.50 -3.74 7.97
N ARG A 192 11.93 -2.55 8.10
CA ARG A 192 10.54 -2.37 8.56
C ARG A 192 9.50 -2.93 7.59
N LEU A 193 9.85 -3.08 6.29
CA LEU A 193 8.89 -3.54 5.28
C LEU A 193 8.38 -4.95 5.55
N SER A 194 9.20 -5.84 6.13
CA SER A 194 8.77 -7.19 6.49
C SER A 194 7.62 -7.14 7.51
N ALA A 195 7.79 -6.43 8.63
CA ALA A 195 6.74 -6.30 9.62
C ALA A 195 5.48 -5.63 9.07
N MET A 196 5.64 -4.67 8.15
CA MET A 196 4.49 -4.01 7.51
C MET A 196 3.74 -4.95 6.56
N LEU A 197 4.43 -5.86 5.89
CA LEU A 197 3.81 -6.89 5.05
C LEU A 197 3.07 -7.92 5.91
N ASP A 198 3.70 -8.41 6.99
CA ASP A 198 3.07 -9.33 7.94
C ASP A 198 1.77 -8.74 8.54
N ASN A 199 1.75 -7.43 8.77
CA ASN A 199 0.55 -6.73 9.25
C ASN A 199 -0.53 -6.55 8.17
N LEU A 200 -0.17 -6.58 6.89
CA LEU A 200 -1.10 -6.41 5.77
C LEU A 200 -1.81 -7.73 5.41
N GLU A 201 -1.15 -8.88 5.58
CA GLU A 201 -1.70 -10.22 5.35
C GLU A 201 -2.76 -10.62 6.39
#